data_eb11c28dfd9b5d1b8814708c41c01f66
#
_entry.id   eb11c28dfd9b5d1b8814708c41c01f66
#
_cell.length_a   1.000
_cell.length_b   1.000
_cell.length_c   1.000
_cell.angle_alpha   90.00
_cell.angle_beta   90.00
_cell.angle_gamma   90.00
#
_symmetry.space_group_name_H-M   'P 1'
#
loop_
_entity.id
_entity.type
_entity.pdbx_description
1 polymer ?
#
loop_
_entity_poly.entity_id
_entity_poly.type
_entity_poly.pdbx_seq_one_letter_code
_entity_poly.pdbx_strand_id
1 'polypeptide(L)'
;MKKLFLGAAFVLALGAMPSMAEELTVITAGDQNMVDYINNYLGPMFEKENPGTTVRAVGTGPGDAGSQKIIERLEAQKQAGKDKWDVDVAVVHEKAAGDLVKDDLLKKYRADIPTGKLVSRENADMALGTDVKGYVMPMFNSQTAIAYNPALVKNPPKSYDELVKWVKANPKQFGYNGIKGGMSGVAFVVGWMYAYGGDVKTLENGPYKKGETADWSKALAALKDFNKNVTMTPGNAGTLDMLARGEIAMGPVWVDMFYTWQASGQIPPDLKLVLLAPGMPGQPMHYVIPAKAEHPKLAEKFIALATSPEVQANGIVKKFNWYPGIDATKVEAKLDPATWNKLFTDIKPKELAQYGKPFPIKPYFDGILEAYEKQVAN
;
A
#
# COMPACT_ATOMS: atom_id res chain seq x y z
N MET A 1 43.44 -4.67 77.70
CA MET A 1 42.21 -5.20 77.09
C MET A 1 41.80 -4.26 75.95
N LYS A 2 42.15 -4.60 74.70
CA LYS A 2 41.80 -3.84 73.50
C LYS A 2 40.63 -4.58 72.82
N LYS A 3 39.47 -3.91 72.70
CA LYS A 3 38.30 -4.41 71.95
C LYS A 3 38.43 -4.01 70.50
N LEU A 4 38.52 -5.02 69.60
CA LEU A 4 38.40 -4.84 68.17
C LEU A 4 36.89 -4.75 67.82
N PHE A 5 36.49 -3.65 67.16
CA PHE A 5 35.20 -3.57 66.47
C PHE A 5 35.36 -4.01 65.02
N LEU A 6 34.73 -5.10 64.65
CA LEU A 6 34.61 -5.51 63.26
C LEU A 6 33.38 -4.80 62.68
N GLY A 7 33.58 -3.85 61.74
CA GLY A 7 32.52 -3.24 60.98
C GLY A 7 32.18 -4.14 59.76
N ALA A 8 31.00 -4.70 59.73
CA ALA A 8 30.48 -5.43 58.56
C ALA A 8 29.95 -4.40 57.54
N ALA A 9 30.65 -4.28 56.42
CA ALA A 9 30.15 -3.50 55.25
C ALA A 9 29.10 -4.33 54.52
N PHE A 10 27.84 -3.90 54.57
CA PHE A 10 26.74 -4.44 53.77
C PHE A 10 26.83 -3.85 52.35
N VAL A 11 27.30 -4.63 51.40
CA VAL A 11 27.22 -4.28 49.98
C VAL A 11 25.80 -4.57 49.51
N LEU A 12 24.99 -3.52 49.35
CA LEU A 12 23.71 -3.59 48.64
C LEU A 12 23.99 -3.85 47.14
N ALA A 13 23.89 -5.10 46.73
CA ALA A 13 23.77 -5.45 45.34
C ALA A 13 22.38 -4.94 44.83
N LEU A 14 22.37 -3.81 44.16
CA LEU A 14 21.21 -3.40 43.34
C LEU A 14 21.08 -4.41 42.21
N GLY A 15 20.25 -5.41 42.42
CA GLY A 15 19.80 -6.33 41.38
C GLY A 15 19.09 -5.50 40.32
N ALA A 16 19.69 -5.40 39.12
CA ALA A 16 19.00 -4.92 37.96
C ALA A 16 17.77 -5.83 37.72
N MET A 17 16.58 -5.35 38.02
CA MET A 17 15.35 -6.06 37.62
C MET A 17 15.41 -6.19 36.09
N PRO A 18 15.15 -7.38 35.54
CA PRO A 18 15.01 -7.49 34.08
C PRO A 18 13.91 -6.53 33.66
N SER A 19 14.27 -5.51 32.87
CA SER A 19 13.29 -4.70 32.18
C SER A 19 12.45 -5.64 31.34
N MET A 20 11.13 -5.71 31.59
CA MET A 20 10.23 -6.43 30.71
C MET A 20 10.41 -5.82 29.32
N ALA A 21 10.61 -6.67 28.31
CA ALA A 21 10.73 -6.22 26.94
C ALA A 21 9.45 -5.45 26.55
N GLU A 22 9.59 -4.24 26.03
CA GLU A 22 8.45 -3.49 25.49
C GLU A 22 8.08 -4.10 24.13
N GLU A 23 6.81 -4.49 23.93
CA GLU A 23 6.33 -5.01 22.65
C GLU A 23 5.75 -3.86 21.83
N LEU A 24 6.37 -3.56 20.66
CA LEU A 24 5.80 -2.66 19.67
C LEU A 24 4.85 -3.44 18.77
N THR A 25 3.55 -3.22 18.93
CA THR A 25 2.52 -3.87 18.14
C THR A 25 2.26 -3.13 16.83
N VAL A 26 2.48 -3.81 15.71
CA VAL A 26 2.20 -3.29 14.36
C VAL A 26 1.07 -4.08 13.75
N ILE A 27 0.02 -3.41 13.24
CA ILE A 27 -1.00 -4.08 12.42
C ILE A 27 -0.91 -3.56 10.98
N THR A 28 -1.06 -4.45 10.01
CA THR A 28 -0.93 -4.06 8.59
C THR A 28 -2.06 -4.61 7.74
N ALA A 29 -2.72 -3.73 7.01
CA ALA A 29 -3.52 -4.12 5.86
C ALA A 29 -2.58 -4.51 4.69
N GLY A 30 -3.10 -5.21 3.71
CA GLY A 30 -2.36 -5.71 2.56
C GLY A 30 -2.17 -7.21 2.58
N ASP A 31 -1.45 -7.71 1.60
CA ASP A 31 -1.14 -9.13 1.45
C ASP A 31 0.01 -9.55 2.40
N GLN A 32 0.31 -10.85 2.47
CA GLN A 32 1.29 -11.42 3.40
C GLN A 32 2.68 -10.79 3.30
N ASN A 33 3.08 -10.33 2.11
CA ASN A 33 4.36 -9.65 1.88
C ASN A 33 4.56 -8.40 2.78
N MET A 34 3.47 -7.72 3.18
CA MET A 34 3.54 -6.57 4.12
C MET A 34 3.94 -7.03 5.52
N VAL A 35 3.33 -8.12 5.99
CA VAL A 35 3.66 -8.73 7.29
C VAL A 35 5.10 -9.23 7.30
N ASP A 36 5.49 -9.91 6.22
CA ASP A 36 6.83 -10.49 6.07
C ASP A 36 7.92 -9.41 6.02
N TYR A 37 7.66 -8.28 5.36
CA TYR A 37 8.58 -7.14 5.39
C TYR A 37 8.85 -6.65 6.81
N ILE A 38 7.80 -6.52 7.61
CA ILE A 38 7.94 -6.02 8.98
C ILE A 38 8.59 -7.07 9.88
N ASN A 39 8.07 -8.31 9.90
CA ASN A 39 8.55 -9.35 10.83
C ASN A 39 9.95 -9.87 10.46
N ASN A 40 10.28 -10.00 9.17
CA ASN A 40 11.50 -10.67 8.73
C ASN A 40 12.64 -9.70 8.37
N TYR A 41 12.35 -8.40 8.23
CA TYR A 41 13.36 -7.41 7.85
C TYR A 41 13.41 -6.23 8.81
N LEU A 42 12.33 -5.46 8.92
CA LEU A 42 12.32 -4.19 9.65
C LEU A 42 12.36 -4.40 11.17
N GLY A 43 11.58 -5.37 11.69
CA GLY A 43 11.50 -5.69 13.12
C GLY A 43 12.86 -6.07 13.69
N PRO A 44 13.58 -7.08 13.15
CA PRO A 44 14.90 -7.46 13.65
C PRO A 44 15.92 -6.32 13.59
N MET A 45 15.82 -5.42 12.60
CA MET A 45 16.68 -4.23 12.52
C MET A 45 16.36 -3.24 13.65
N PHE A 46 15.08 -2.99 13.89
CA PHE A 46 14.63 -2.09 14.96
C PHE A 46 14.99 -2.60 16.36
N GLU A 47 14.79 -3.89 16.61
CA GLU A 47 15.12 -4.56 17.88
C GLU A 47 16.62 -4.47 18.20
N LYS A 48 17.46 -4.61 17.17
CA LYS A 48 18.91 -4.44 17.31
C LYS A 48 19.31 -3.03 17.74
N GLU A 49 18.62 -2.02 17.23
CA GLU A 49 18.88 -0.60 17.56
C GLU A 49 18.19 -0.18 18.88
N ASN A 50 17.20 -0.91 19.34
CA ASN A 50 16.43 -0.65 20.56
C ASN A 50 16.41 -1.89 21.47
N PRO A 51 17.53 -2.22 22.15
CA PRO A 51 17.59 -3.39 23.04
C PRO A 51 16.50 -3.36 24.12
N GLY A 52 15.84 -4.49 24.35
CA GLY A 52 14.71 -4.61 25.27
C GLY A 52 13.36 -4.31 24.61
N THR A 53 13.32 -4.10 23.31
CA THR A 53 12.07 -4.00 22.53
C THR A 53 11.91 -5.21 21.62
N THR A 54 10.68 -5.67 21.43
CA THR A 54 10.30 -6.66 20.40
C THR A 54 9.28 -6.04 19.47
N VAL A 55 9.33 -6.40 18.18
CA VAL A 55 8.36 -5.94 17.18
C VAL A 55 7.48 -7.11 16.77
N ARG A 56 6.17 -6.92 16.87
CA ARG A 56 5.19 -7.91 16.43
C ARG A 56 4.26 -7.31 15.38
N ALA A 57 4.34 -7.82 14.15
CA ALA A 57 3.42 -7.44 13.10
C ALA A 57 2.35 -8.53 12.86
N VAL A 58 1.11 -8.07 12.69
CA VAL A 58 -0.06 -8.91 12.40
C VAL A 58 -0.80 -8.34 11.19
N GLY A 59 -1.12 -9.21 10.22
CA GLY A 59 -1.89 -8.84 9.03
C GLY A 59 -3.39 -8.85 9.29
N THR A 60 -4.11 -7.90 8.69
CA THR A 60 -5.58 -7.84 8.70
C THR A 60 -6.22 -8.28 7.39
N GLY A 61 -5.39 -8.54 6.37
CA GLY A 61 -5.79 -9.00 5.05
C GLY A 61 -5.77 -7.92 3.98
N PRO A 62 -5.95 -8.30 2.70
CA PRO A 62 -5.82 -7.40 1.57
C PRO A 62 -7.00 -6.45 1.40
N GLY A 63 -6.76 -5.41 0.61
CA GLY A 63 -7.77 -4.45 0.16
C GLY A 63 -8.38 -3.60 1.27
N ASP A 64 -9.48 -2.92 0.93
CA ASP A 64 -10.22 -2.07 1.87
C ASP A 64 -10.73 -2.84 3.08
N ALA A 65 -11.10 -4.12 2.92
CA ALA A 65 -11.56 -4.96 4.02
C ALA A 65 -10.50 -5.15 5.11
N GLY A 66 -9.22 -5.25 4.72
CA GLY A 66 -8.11 -5.31 5.68
C GLY A 66 -7.96 -4.00 6.45
N SER A 67 -8.00 -2.86 5.76
CA SER A 67 -7.96 -1.54 6.40
C SER A 67 -9.19 -1.26 7.26
N GLN A 68 -10.37 -1.73 6.86
CA GLN A 68 -11.60 -1.57 7.62
C GLN A 68 -11.53 -2.25 8.99
N LYS A 69 -10.95 -3.46 9.08
CA LYS A 69 -10.71 -4.14 10.37
C LYS A 69 -9.82 -3.33 11.32
N ILE A 70 -8.87 -2.56 10.76
CA ILE A 70 -8.02 -1.66 11.56
C ILE A 70 -8.87 -0.51 12.12
N ILE A 71 -9.69 0.13 11.27
CA ILE A 71 -10.61 1.19 11.69
C ILE A 71 -11.52 0.68 12.81
N GLU A 72 -12.23 -0.43 12.60
CA GLU A 72 -13.15 -1.05 13.57
C GLU A 72 -12.48 -1.35 14.90
N ARG A 73 -11.22 -1.86 14.87
CA ARG A 73 -10.46 -2.14 16.10
C ARG A 73 -10.16 -0.88 16.89
N LEU A 74 -9.75 0.21 16.22
CA LEU A 74 -9.43 1.48 16.89
C LEU A 74 -10.70 2.18 17.37
N GLU A 75 -11.78 2.16 16.60
CA GLU A 75 -13.10 2.67 17.03
C GLU A 75 -13.62 1.94 18.26
N ALA A 76 -13.55 0.61 18.29
CA ALA A 76 -13.97 -0.17 19.44
C ALA A 76 -13.21 0.20 20.71
N GLN A 77 -11.91 0.46 20.62
CA GLN A 77 -11.10 0.90 21.75
C GLN A 77 -11.42 2.34 22.17
N LYS A 78 -11.71 3.23 21.22
CA LYS A 78 -12.19 4.60 21.49
C LYS A 78 -13.54 4.57 22.21
N GLN A 79 -14.49 3.78 21.71
CA GLN A 79 -15.83 3.64 22.30
C GLN A 79 -15.78 3.00 23.69
N ALA A 80 -14.86 2.06 23.93
CA ALA A 80 -14.64 1.46 25.24
C ALA A 80 -13.93 2.41 26.24
N GLY A 81 -13.60 3.63 25.83
CA GLY A 81 -12.95 4.64 26.69
C GLY A 81 -11.54 4.25 27.15
N LYS A 82 -10.84 3.36 26.42
CA LYS A 82 -9.50 2.93 26.79
C LYS A 82 -8.51 4.10 26.75
N ASP A 83 -7.69 4.23 27.79
CA ASP A 83 -6.62 5.24 27.84
C ASP A 83 -5.40 4.88 27.02
N LYS A 84 -5.15 3.60 26.81
CA LYS A 84 -4.11 3.04 25.96
C LYS A 84 -4.70 2.01 25.02
N TRP A 85 -4.29 2.09 23.75
CA TRP A 85 -4.72 1.18 22.69
C TRP A 85 -3.62 0.17 22.40
N ASP A 86 -4.03 -1.05 22.06
CA ASP A 86 -3.16 -2.21 21.85
C ASP A 86 -2.50 -2.24 20.46
N VAL A 87 -2.44 -1.10 19.78
CA VAL A 87 -1.80 -0.90 18.49
C VAL A 87 -0.92 0.34 18.57
N ASP A 88 0.37 0.17 18.28
CA ASP A 88 1.32 1.28 18.28
C ASP A 88 1.52 1.88 16.88
N VAL A 89 1.56 1.02 15.86
CA VAL A 89 1.68 1.41 14.46
C VAL A 89 0.65 0.66 13.63
N ALA A 90 -0.02 1.36 12.72
CA ALA A 90 -0.81 0.70 11.69
C ALA A 90 -0.29 1.04 10.29
N VAL A 91 -0.41 0.08 9.36
CA VAL A 91 -0.16 0.28 7.93
C VAL A 91 -1.48 0.17 7.20
N VAL A 92 -1.88 1.23 6.51
CA VAL A 92 -3.21 1.35 5.92
C VAL A 92 -3.15 1.92 4.49
N HIS A 93 -4.19 1.65 3.71
CA HIS A 93 -4.42 2.29 2.41
C HIS A 93 -4.83 3.75 2.55
N GLU A 94 -4.70 4.53 1.48
CA GLU A 94 -5.03 5.97 1.47
C GLU A 94 -6.45 6.27 1.98
N LYS A 95 -7.45 5.52 1.50
CA LYS A 95 -8.85 5.73 1.93
C LYS A 95 -9.00 5.63 3.45
N ALA A 96 -8.46 4.57 4.03
CA ALA A 96 -8.53 4.35 5.47
C ALA A 96 -7.76 5.40 6.26
N ALA A 97 -6.61 5.87 5.75
CA ALA A 97 -5.88 6.98 6.39
C ALA A 97 -6.75 8.24 6.49
N GLY A 98 -7.49 8.57 5.43
CA GLY A 98 -8.45 9.69 5.43
C GLY A 98 -9.60 9.50 6.41
N ASP A 99 -10.18 8.30 6.46
CA ASP A 99 -11.28 7.98 7.38
C ASP A 99 -10.80 8.02 8.85
N LEU A 100 -9.65 7.41 9.16
CA LEU A 100 -9.05 7.45 10.51
C LEU A 100 -8.77 8.87 11.02
N VAL A 101 -8.36 9.78 10.13
CA VAL A 101 -8.17 11.21 10.49
C VAL A 101 -9.49 11.88 10.81
N LYS A 102 -10.54 11.66 9.98
CA LYS A 102 -11.88 12.23 10.21
C LYS A 102 -12.50 11.79 11.52
N ASP A 103 -12.21 10.55 11.92
CA ASP A 103 -12.79 9.95 13.14
C ASP A 103 -11.92 10.18 14.39
N ASP A 104 -10.91 11.08 14.31
CA ASP A 104 -9.98 11.40 15.40
C ASP A 104 -9.32 10.15 16.01
N LEU A 105 -8.92 9.20 15.17
CA LEU A 105 -8.29 7.94 15.58
C LEU A 105 -6.77 7.97 15.49
N LEU A 106 -6.17 9.04 14.98
CA LEU A 106 -4.73 9.15 14.74
C LEU A 106 -4.07 10.27 15.52
N LYS A 107 -2.79 10.06 15.83
CA LYS A 107 -1.87 11.06 16.38
C LYS A 107 -1.11 11.75 15.24
N LYS A 108 -0.96 13.08 15.29
CA LYS A 108 0.04 13.79 14.47
C LYS A 108 1.43 13.48 14.98
N TYR A 109 2.34 13.08 14.11
CA TYR A 109 3.69 12.69 14.48
C TYR A 109 4.76 13.03 13.43
N ARG A 110 4.35 13.29 12.17
CA ARG A 110 5.31 13.43 11.05
C ARG A 110 6.35 14.53 11.28
N ALA A 111 5.96 15.62 11.96
CA ALA A 111 6.90 16.70 12.28
C ALA A 111 7.90 16.32 13.39
N ASP A 112 7.58 15.31 14.20
CA ASP A 112 8.39 14.86 15.33
C ASP A 112 9.51 13.89 14.93
N ILE A 113 9.48 13.39 13.69
CA ILE A 113 10.47 12.45 13.16
C ILE A 113 11.38 13.11 12.11
N PRO A 114 12.69 12.78 12.09
CA PRO A 114 13.64 13.44 11.19
C PRO A 114 13.34 13.18 9.70
N THR A 115 12.71 12.07 9.37
CA THR A 115 12.34 11.67 8.01
C THR A 115 11.05 12.31 7.51
N GLY A 116 10.27 12.94 8.38
CA GLY A 116 9.00 13.56 8.01
C GLY A 116 9.07 14.61 6.90
N LYS A 117 10.22 15.29 6.77
CA LYS A 117 10.50 16.26 5.70
C LYS A 117 10.89 15.62 4.36
N LEU A 118 11.07 14.30 4.31
CA LEU A 118 11.44 13.58 3.10
C LEU A 118 10.24 13.13 2.26
N VAL A 119 9.02 13.43 2.69
CA VAL A 119 7.82 13.21 1.89
C VAL A 119 7.77 14.26 0.78
N SER A 120 7.86 13.82 -0.47
CA SER A 120 7.99 14.69 -1.65
C SER A 120 6.95 14.44 -2.75
N ARG A 121 6.08 13.42 -2.60
CA ARG A 121 5.02 13.15 -3.57
C ARG A 121 4.06 14.34 -3.62
N GLU A 122 3.70 14.76 -4.83
CA GLU A 122 2.59 15.68 -5.02
C GLU A 122 1.32 15.12 -4.36
N ASN A 123 0.57 15.96 -3.68
CA ASN A 123 -0.62 15.58 -2.90
C ASN A 123 -0.38 14.58 -1.75
N ALA A 124 0.87 14.40 -1.28
CA ALA A 124 1.18 13.49 -0.16
C ALA A 124 0.46 13.86 1.17
N ASP A 125 -0.05 15.07 1.26
CA ASP A 125 -0.84 15.57 2.39
C ASP A 125 -2.35 15.31 2.22
N MET A 126 -2.76 14.70 1.11
CA MET A 126 -4.15 14.39 0.81
C MET A 126 -4.34 12.88 0.65
N ALA A 127 -5.41 12.36 1.20
CA ALA A 127 -5.85 10.97 1.03
C ALA A 127 -7.30 10.97 0.50
N LEU A 128 -7.47 10.68 -0.77
CA LEU A 128 -8.75 10.74 -1.48
C LEU A 128 -9.54 12.03 -1.18
N GLY A 129 -8.85 13.18 -1.20
CA GLY A 129 -9.44 14.50 -0.92
C GLY A 129 -9.56 14.87 0.57
N THR A 130 -9.08 14.02 1.49
CA THR A 130 -9.01 14.33 2.92
C THR A 130 -7.61 14.84 3.28
N ASP A 131 -7.51 15.95 4.00
CA ASP A 131 -6.23 16.44 4.55
C ASP A 131 -5.71 15.47 5.62
N VAL A 132 -4.56 14.86 5.36
CA VAL A 132 -3.88 13.93 6.27
C VAL A 132 -2.50 14.45 6.71
N LYS A 133 -2.28 15.75 6.52
CA LYS A 133 -1.00 16.40 6.84
C LYS A 133 -0.59 16.21 8.29
N GLY A 134 0.60 15.65 8.45
CA GLY A 134 1.18 15.40 9.77
C GLY A 134 0.79 14.05 10.40
N TYR A 135 -0.19 13.33 9.86
CA TYR A 135 -0.67 12.05 10.40
C TYR A 135 -0.05 10.82 9.74
N VAL A 136 0.45 10.96 8.51
CA VAL A 136 0.88 9.82 7.69
C VAL A 136 2.34 9.95 7.24
N MET A 137 3.02 8.80 7.13
CA MET A 137 4.27 8.63 6.40
C MET A 137 4.11 7.50 5.39
N PRO A 138 4.45 7.70 4.11
CA PRO A 138 4.41 6.60 3.15
C PRO A 138 5.41 5.50 3.52
N MET A 139 4.93 4.26 3.57
CA MET A 139 5.78 3.07 3.69
C MET A 139 6.51 2.82 2.37
N PHE A 140 5.75 2.80 1.30
CA PHE A 140 6.20 2.72 -0.09
C PHE A 140 5.11 3.27 -1.00
N ASN A 141 5.46 3.56 -2.25
CA ASN A 141 4.48 3.86 -3.29
C ASN A 141 4.25 2.60 -4.14
N SER A 142 3.01 2.33 -4.47
CA SER A 142 2.64 1.27 -5.39
C SER A 142 1.86 1.82 -6.57
N GLN A 143 1.89 1.08 -7.67
CA GLN A 143 1.22 1.39 -8.92
C GLN A 143 0.55 0.13 -9.44
N THR A 144 -0.64 0.24 -10.01
CA THR A 144 -1.21 -0.86 -10.78
C THR A 144 -0.81 -0.77 -12.25
N ALA A 145 -0.62 -1.91 -12.86
CA ALA A 145 -0.28 -2.05 -14.27
C ALA A 145 -0.95 -3.29 -14.84
N ILE A 146 -1.02 -3.42 -16.15
CA ILE A 146 -1.39 -4.67 -16.80
C ILE A 146 -0.13 -5.54 -16.94
N ALA A 147 -0.13 -6.68 -16.25
CA ALA A 147 0.84 -7.72 -16.51
C ALA A 147 0.43 -8.53 -17.73
N TYR A 148 1.39 -8.94 -18.55
CA TYR A 148 1.14 -9.73 -19.75
C TYR A 148 2.26 -10.74 -20.03
N ASN A 149 1.89 -11.82 -20.71
CA ASN A 149 2.82 -12.82 -21.21
C ASN A 149 3.24 -12.43 -22.66
N PRO A 150 4.50 -12.02 -22.90
CA PRO A 150 4.96 -11.60 -24.23
C PRO A 150 5.01 -12.73 -25.26
N ALA A 151 4.95 -14.01 -24.85
CA ALA A 151 4.81 -15.13 -25.76
C ALA A 151 3.40 -15.16 -26.40
N LEU A 152 2.37 -14.75 -25.65
CA LEU A 152 0.96 -14.75 -26.07
C LEU A 152 0.53 -13.38 -26.60
N VAL A 153 1.07 -12.29 -26.06
CA VAL A 153 0.70 -10.90 -26.38
C VAL A 153 1.90 -10.18 -27.00
N LYS A 154 2.02 -10.23 -28.31
CA LYS A 154 3.16 -9.60 -29.02
C LYS A 154 3.12 -8.08 -29.03
N ASN A 155 1.92 -7.50 -29.08
CA ASN A 155 1.67 -6.07 -29.07
C ASN A 155 0.70 -5.75 -27.93
N PRO A 156 1.19 -5.50 -26.72
CA PRO A 156 0.33 -5.21 -25.58
C PRO A 156 -0.46 -3.90 -25.79
N PRO A 157 -1.75 -3.87 -25.41
CA PRO A 157 -2.55 -2.67 -25.45
C PRO A 157 -1.92 -1.53 -24.63
N LYS A 158 -1.99 -0.29 -25.14
CA LYS A 158 -1.51 0.92 -24.47
C LYS A 158 -2.65 1.87 -24.05
N SER A 159 -3.88 1.49 -24.35
CA SER A 159 -5.09 2.23 -23.95
C SER A 159 -6.22 1.24 -23.63
N TYR A 160 -7.25 1.73 -22.94
CA TYR A 160 -8.45 0.94 -22.69
C TYR A 160 -9.18 0.57 -23.98
N ASP A 161 -9.16 1.45 -25.00
CA ASP A 161 -9.76 1.13 -26.31
C ASP A 161 -9.04 -0.02 -27.02
N GLU A 162 -7.71 -0.04 -26.96
CA GLU A 162 -6.91 -1.14 -27.52
C GLU A 162 -7.14 -2.43 -26.72
N LEU A 163 -7.25 -2.33 -25.38
CA LEU A 163 -7.56 -3.47 -24.53
C LEU A 163 -8.95 -4.06 -24.87
N VAL A 164 -9.96 -3.23 -25.06
CA VAL A 164 -11.30 -3.69 -25.46
C VAL A 164 -11.26 -4.47 -26.78
N LYS A 165 -10.54 -3.94 -27.77
CA LYS A 165 -10.35 -4.62 -29.08
C LYS A 165 -9.64 -5.96 -28.89
N TRP A 166 -8.57 -5.98 -28.10
CA TRP A 166 -7.78 -7.17 -27.87
C TRP A 166 -8.60 -8.26 -27.15
N VAL A 167 -9.36 -7.90 -26.11
CA VAL A 167 -10.18 -8.83 -25.33
C VAL A 167 -11.31 -9.43 -26.18
N LYS A 168 -11.92 -8.63 -27.07
CA LYS A 168 -12.92 -9.16 -28.03
C LYS A 168 -12.33 -10.20 -29.00
N ALA A 169 -11.09 -9.99 -29.41
CA ALA A 169 -10.37 -10.93 -30.29
C ALA A 169 -9.83 -12.16 -29.55
N ASN A 170 -9.62 -12.04 -28.25
CA ASN A 170 -9.03 -13.10 -27.38
C ASN A 170 -9.90 -13.32 -26.14
N PRO A 171 -11.12 -13.85 -26.29
CA PRO A 171 -12.05 -14.02 -25.18
C PRO A 171 -11.46 -14.93 -24.09
N LYS A 172 -11.70 -14.54 -22.82
CA LYS A 172 -11.21 -15.23 -21.61
C LYS A 172 -9.69 -15.21 -21.39
N GLN A 173 -8.91 -14.51 -22.24
CA GLN A 173 -7.47 -14.36 -22.07
C GLN A 173 -7.07 -13.13 -21.24
N PHE A 174 -7.99 -12.28 -20.87
CA PHE A 174 -7.81 -11.20 -19.89
C PHE A 174 -8.56 -11.55 -18.62
N GLY A 175 -7.90 -11.41 -17.46
CA GLY A 175 -8.53 -11.69 -16.16
C GLY A 175 -8.33 -10.55 -15.17
N TYR A 176 -9.36 -10.26 -14.34
CA TYR A 176 -9.24 -9.38 -13.19
C TYR A 176 -10.21 -9.78 -12.07
N ASN A 177 -9.96 -9.30 -10.86
CA ASN A 177 -10.62 -9.75 -9.63
C ASN A 177 -11.85 -8.94 -9.22
N GLY A 178 -12.45 -8.15 -10.13
CA GLY A 178 -13.58 -7.28 -9.77
C GLY A 178 -13.19 -6.27 -8.68
N ILE A 179 -14.15 -5.89 -7.83
CA ILE A 179 -13.89 -4.93 -6.75
C ILE A 179 -13.83 -5.57 -5.35
N LYS A 180 -14.16 -6.83 -5.21
CA LYS A 180 -14.20 -7.53 -3.90
C LYS A 180 -12.94 -8.33 -3.60
N GLY A 181 -12.21 -8.73 -4.62
CA GLY A 181 -11.03 -9.61 -4.48
C GLY A 181 -9.72 -8.89 -4.19
N GLY A 182 -9.70 -7.57 -4.13
CA GLY A 182 -8.49 -6.77 -3.85
C GLY A 182 -8.40 -5.51 -4.72
N MET A 183 -7.45 -4.66 -4.36
CA MET A 183 -7.36 -3.31 -4.94
C MET A 183 -6.89 -3.27 -6.39
N SER A 184 -6.26 -4.33 -6.96
CA SER A 184 -5.89 -4.32 -8.38
C SER A 184 -7.11 -4.30 -9.30
N GLY A 185 -8.19 -4.99 -8.92
CA GLY A 185 -9.45 -4.93 -9.64
C GLY A 185 -10.18 -3.61 -9.43
N VAL A 186 -10.18 -3.06 -8.21
CA VAL A 186 -10.68 -1.71 -7.92
C VAL A 186 -9.96 -0.69 -8.80
N ALA A 187 -8.64 -0.74 -8.86
CA ALA A 187 -7.84 0.15 -9.68
C ALA A 187 -8.14 0.00 -11.18
N PHE A 188 -8.37 -1.23 -11.66
CA PHE A 188 -8.81 -1.45 -13.04
C PHE A 188 -10.16 -0.80 -13.34
N VAL A 189 -11.14 -0.95 -12.45
CA VAL A 189 -12.46 -0.31 -12.60
C VAL A 189 -12.35 1.21 -12.55
N VAL A 190 -11.55 1.76 -11.64
CA VAL A 190 -11.31 3.22 -11.58
C VAL A 190 -10.61 3.71 -12.85
N GLY A 191 -9.59 3.01 -13.33
CA GLY A 191 -8.93 3.34 -14.60
C GLY A 191 -9.88 3.27 -15.80
N TRP A 192 -10.84 2.33 -15.80
CA TRP A 192 -11.93 2.30 -16.77
C TRP A 192 -12.78 3.56 -16.68
N MET A 193 -13.10 4.02 -15.47
CA MET A 193 -13.86 5.27 -15.29
C MET A 193 -13.04 6.50 -15.71
N TYR A 194 -11.74 6.49 -15.56
CA TYR A 194 -10.87 7.54 -16.14
C TYR A 194 -10.92 7.57 -17.66
N ALA A 195 -11.07 6.40 -18.30
CA ALA A 195 -11.17 6.32 -19.76
C ALA A 195 -12.55 6.72 -20.30
N TYR A 196 -13.62 6.39 -19.57
CA TYR A 196 -14.99 6.44 -20.12
C TYR A 196 -16.02 7.14 -19.23
N GLY A 197 -15.70 7.44 -17.98
CA GLY A 197 -16.68 7.92 -16.98
C GLY A 197 -16.60 9.41 -16.66
N GLY A 198 -15.65 10.16 -17.22
CA GLY A 198 -15.54 11.59 -16.96
C GLY A 198 -14.12 12.15 -17.08
N ASP A 199 -13.97 13.43 -16.76
CA ASP A 199 -12.66 14.09 -16.78
C ASP A 199 -11.80 13.62 -15.60
N VAL A 200 -10.61 13.10 -15.91
CA VAL A 200 -9.67 12.54 -14.92
C VAL A 200 -9.34 13.56 -13.83
N LYS A 201 -9.04 14.80 -14.18
CA LYS A 201 -8.66 15.85 -13.21
C LYS A 201 -9.80 16.18 -12.25
N THR A 202 -11.03 16.17 -12.72
CA THR A 202 -12.21 16.38 -11.89
C THR A 202 -12.40 15.20 -10.92
N LEU A 203 -12.22 13.98 -11.39
CA LEU A 203 -12.33 12.79 -10.54
C LEU A 203 -11.23 12.77 -9.45
N GLU A 204 -10.00 13.14 -9.82
CA GLU A 204 -8.84 13.16 -8.91
C GLU A 204 -8.88 14.28 -7.87
N ASN A 205 -9.29 15.49 -8.29
CA ASN A 205 -9.09 16.71 -7.49
C ASN A 205 -10.40 17.37 -7.02
N GLY A 206 -11.55 16.94 -7.56
CA GLY A 206 -12.82 17.57 -7.26
C GLY A 206 -12.97 18.99 -7.86
N PRO A 207 -13.89 19.79 -7.36
CA PRO A 207 -14.88 19.43 -6.33
C PRO A 207 -15.88 18.38 -6.80
N TYR A 208 -16.45 17.62 -5.84
CA TYR A 208 -17.49 16.64 -6.16
C TYR A 208 -18.74 17.32 -6.73
N LYS A 209 -19.19 16.86 -7.89
CA LYS A 209 -20.41 17.34 -8.54
C LYS A 209 -21.29 16.13 -8.89
N LYS A 210 -22.42 16.03 -8.24
CA LYS A 210 -23.36 14.91 -8.43
C LYS A 210 -23.82 14.74 -9.89
N GLY A 211 -23.90 15.85 -10.66
CA GLY A 211 -24.28 15.81 -12.08
C GLY A 211 -23.26 15.15 -13.01
N GLU A 212 -21.99 15.12 -12.63
CA GLU A 212 -20.91 14.49 -13.43
C GLU A 212 -20.96 12.96 -13.40
N THR A 213 -21.75 12.36 -12.50
CA THR A 213 -21.97 10.91 -12.45
C THR A 213 -23.04 10.43 -13.44
N ALA A 214 -23.70 11.35 -14.15
CA ALA A 214 -24.83 11.02 -15.05
C ALA A 214 -24.42 10.11 -16.22
N ASP A 215 -23.21 10.27 -16.74
CA ASP A 215 -22.70 9.49 -17.88
C ASP A 215 -22.08 8.14 -17.48
N TRP A 216 -21.97 7.85 -16.18
CA TRP A 216 -21.40 6.59 -15.70
C TRP A 216 -22.16 5.36 -16.16
N SER A 217 -23.48 5.46 -16.39
CA SER A 217 -24.29 4.36 -16.89
C SER A 217 -23.79 3.81 -18.22
N LYS A 218 -23.30 4.67 -19.14
CA LYS A 218 -22.73 4.24 -20.42
C LYS A 218 -21.40 3.52 -20.21
N ALA A 219 -20.50 4.10 -19.39
CA ALA A 219 -19.21 3.52 -19.07
C ALA A 219 -19.36 2.15 -18.38
N LEU A 220 -20.30 2.04 -17.44
CA LEU A 220 -20.56 0.81 -16.71
C LEU A 220 -21.25 -0.25 -17.57
N ALA A 221 -22.19 0.14 -18.46
CA ALA A 221 -22.76 -0.78 -19.44
C ALA A 221 -21.70 -1.35 -20.38
N ALA A 222 -20.75 -0.52 -20.83
CA ALA A 222 -19.62 -0.95 -21.64
C ALA A 222 -18.69 -1.91 -20.85
N LEU A 223 -18.46 -1.65 -19.55
CA LEU A 223 -17.69 -2.55 -18.69
C LEU A 223 -18.41 -3.90 -18.49
N LYS A 224 -19.72 -3.87 -18.29
CA LYS A 224 -20.52 -5.11 -18.20
C LYS A 224 -20.45 -5.94 -19.49
N ASP A 225 -20.45 -5.28 -20.65
CA ASP A 225 -20.27 -5.97 -21.95
C ASP A 225 -18.85 -6.52 -22.10
N PHE A 226 -17.84 -5.74 -21.74
CA PHE A 226 -16.44 -6.17 -21.70
C PHE A 226 -16.25 -7.43 -20.83
N ASN A 227 -16.90 -7.49 -19.67
CA ASN A 227 -16.81 -8.61 -18.72
C ASN A 227 -17.33 -9.94 -19.29
N LYS A 228 -18.16 -9.94 -20.33
CA LYS A 228 -18.58 -11.19 -21.00
C LYS A 228 -17.41 -11.99 -21.56
N ASN A 229 -16.32 -11.28 -21.96
CA ASN A 229 -15.12 -11.86 -22.51
C ASN A 229 -13.94 -11.96 -21.52
N VAL A 230 -14.16 -11.64 -20.24
CA VAL A 230 -13.16 -11.63 -19.18
C VAL A 230 -13.25 -12.87 -18.32
N THR A 231 -12.11 -13.29 -17.76
CA THR A 231 -12.04 -14.28 -16.68
C THR A 231 -12.01 -13.56 -15.34
N MET A 232 -12.93 -13.89 -14.43
CA MET A 232 -12.88 -13.35 -13.07
C MET A 232 -11.87 -14.15 -12.25
N THR A 233 -10.88 -13.44 -11.66
CA THR A 233 -9.80 -14.05 -10.90
C THR A 233 -10.04 -13.98 -9.39
N PRO A 234 -9.51 -14.92 -8.58
CA PRO A 234 -9.74 -14.96 -7.14
C PRO A 234 -8.77 -14.06 -6.35
N GLY A 235 -8.78 -12.75 -6.62
CA GLY A 235 -7.98 -11.77 -5.90
C GLY A 235 -6.68 -11.36 -6.58
N ASN A 236 -5.90 -10.49 -5.92
CA ASN A 236 -4.62 -10.01 -6.46
C ASN A 236 -3.66 -11.18 -6.73
N ALA A 237 -3.46 -12.06 -5.75
CA ALA A 237 -2.62 -13.24 -5.87
C ALA A 237 -3.12 -14.18 -6.98
N GLY A 238 -4.43 -14.43 -7.02
CA GLY A 238 -5.02 -15.32 -8.03
C GLY A 238 -4.85 -14.81 -9.46
N THR A 239 -4.81 -13.49 -9.68
CA THR A 239 -4.50 -12.94 -11.00
C THR A 239 -3.05 -13.28 -11.42
N LEU A 240 -2.10 -13.14 -10.51
CA LEU A 240 -0.69 -13.50 -10.76
C LEU A 240 -0.52 -15.01 -10.97
N ASP A 241 -1.19 -15.84 -10.17
CA ASP A 241 -1.17 -17.29 -10.31
C ASP A 241 -1.67 -17.74 -11.68
N MET A 242 -2.81 -17.19 -12.13
CA MET A 242 -3.39 -17.54 -13.43
C MET A 242 -2.51 -17.08 -14.59
N LEU A 243 -1.85 -15.92 -14.46
CA LEU A 243 -0.83 -15.47 -15.41
C LEU A 243 0.37 -16.44 -15.44
N ALA A 244 0.86 -16.85 -14.26
CA ALA A 244 1.99 -17.77 -14.15
C ALA A 244 1.71 -19.13 -14.80
N ARG A 245 0.49 -19.65 -14.66
CA ARG A 245 0.05 -20.91 -15.27
C ARG A 245 -0.39 -20.79 -16.74
N GLY A 246 -0.42 -19.55 -17.28
CA GLY A 246 -0.88 -19.31 -18.65
C GLY A 246 -2.39 -19.51 -18.87
N GLU A 247 -3.19 -19.48 -17.80
CA GLU A 247 -4.65 -19.57 -17.87
C GLU A 247 -5.26 -18.27 -18.41
N ILE A 248 -4.57 -17.15 -18.18
CA ILE A 248 -4.85 -15.84 -18.78
C ILE A 248 -3.55 -15.29 -19.37
N ALA A 249 -3.67 -14.48 -20.41
CA ALA A 249 -2.54 -13.83 -21.07
C ALA A 249 -2.23 -12.44 -20.50
N MET A 250 -3.21 -11.77 -19.92
CA MET A 250 -3.08 -10.44 -19.30
C MET A 250 -4.02 -10.25 -18.11
N GLY A 251 -3.62 -9.35 -17.20
CA GLY A 251 -4.47 -8.91 -16.09
C GLY A 251 -3.84 -7.78 -15.27
N PRO A 252 -4.67 -6.97 -14.56
CA PRO A 252 -4.18 -5.91 -13.70
C PRO A 252 -3.56 -6.49 -12.43
N VAL A 253 -2.38 -5.99 -12.09
CA VAL A 253 -1.61 -6.40 -10.91
C VAL A 253 -1.03 -5.17 -10.20
N TRP A 254 -0.62 -5.33 -8.96
CA TRP A 254 0.25 -4.38 -8.28
C TRP A 254 1.70 -4.62 -8.68
N VAL A 255 2.41 -3.55 -9.05
CA VAL A 255 3.81 -3.61 -9.51
C VAL A 255 4.73 -4.15 -8.42
N ASP A 256 4.51 -3.78 -7.17
CA ASP A 256 5.26 -4.25 -6.02
C ASP A 256 5.11 -5.78 -5.83
N MET A 257 3.88 -6.29 -5.90
CA MET A 257 3.61 -7.72 -5.80
C MET A 257 4.17 -8.50 -7.00
N PHE A 258 4.02 -7.95 -8.20
CA PHE A 258 4.56 -8.55 -9.43
C PHE A 258 6.07 -8.74 -9.35
N TYR A 259 6.83 -7.69 -9.02
CA TYR A 259 8.29 -7.81 -8.94
C TYR A 259 8.77 -8.66 -7.76
N THR A 260 8.03 -8.65 -6.62
CA THR A 260 8.33 -9.55 -5.49
C THR A 260 8.19 -11.02 -5.91
N TRP A 261 7.10 -11.37 -6.59
CA TRP A 261 6.85 -12.74 -7.04
C TRP A 261 7.78 -13.16 -8.18
N GLN A 262 8.15 -12.24 -9.07
CA GLN A 262 9.14 -12.50 -10.11
C GLN A 262 10.52 -12.76 -9.49
N ALA A 263 10.93 -11.97 -8.51
CA ALA A 263 12.21 -12.12 -7.83
C ALA A 263 12.30 -13.42 -7.00
N SER A 264 11.17 -13.90 -6.45
CA SER A 264 11.07 -15.16 -5.70
C SER A 264 10.83 -16.39 -6.59
N GLY A 265 10.68 -16.22 -7.91
CA GLY A 265 10.42 -17.30 -8.84
C GLY A 265 8.99 -17.85 -8.81
N GLN A 266 8.06 -17.15 -8.16
CA GLN A 266 6.65 -17.55 -8.12
C GLN A 266 5.93 -17.28 -9.44
N ILE A 267 6.39 -16.31 -10.22
CA ILE A 267 5.94 -16.06 -11.59
C ILE A 267 7.11 -16.08 -12.57
N PRO A 268 6.87 -16.39 -13.85
CA PRO A 268 7.90 -16.42 -14.89
C PRO A 268 8.64 -15.08 -15.01
N PRO A 269 9.98 -15.09 -15.23
CA PRO A 269 10.79 -13.87 -15.33
C PRO A 269 10.57 -13.08 -16.63
N ASP A 270 9.94 -13.66 -17.61
CA ASP A 270 9.65 -13.07 -18.93
C ASP A 270 8.33 -12.31 -18.98
N LEU A 271 7.47 -12.43 -17.97
CA LEU A 271 6.27 -11.59 -17.85
C LEU A 271 6.66 -10.12 -17.80
N LYS A 272 5.82 -9.25 -18.37
CA LYS A 272 6.05 -7.82 -18.52
C LYS A 272 4.89 -7.01 -18.01
N LEU A 273 5.14 -5.71 -17.79
CA LEU A 273 4.13 -4.74 -17.36
C LEU A 273 3.93 -3.66 -18.43
N VAL A 274 2.71 -3.12 -18.51
CA VAL A 274 2.38 -1.94 -19.32
C VAL A 274 1.32 -1.10 -18.61
N LEU A 275 1.40 0.23 -18.76
CA LEU A 275 0.37 1.17 -18.32
C LEU A 275 -0.58 1.49 -19.47
N LEU A 276 -1.86 1.66 -19.15
CA LEU A 276 -2.89 2.06 -20.10
C LEU A 276 -3.18 3.55 -20.01
N ALA A 277 -3.29 4.23 -21.17
CA ALA A 277 -3.85 5.56 -21.24
C ALA A 277 -5.38 5.54 -21.00
N PRO A 278 -5.97 6.57 -20.34
CA PRO A 278 -5.37 7.82 -19.89
C PRO A 278 -4.59 7.70 -18.58
N GLY A 279 -4.67 6.57 -17.89
CA GLY A 279 -3.91 6.29 -16.69
C GLY A 279 -4.48 5.13 -15.86
N MET A 280 -3.65 4.60 -14.98
CA MET A 280 -4.00 3.55 -14.03
C MET A 280 -3.71 4.03 -12.61
N PRO A 281 -4.62 3.78 -11.64
CA PRO A 281 -4.43 4.20 -10.27
C PRO A 281 -3.26 3.51 -9.56
N GLY A 282 -2.57 4.28 -8.72
CA GLY A 282 -1.61 3.82 -7.75
C GLY A 282 -1.82 4.56 -6.43
N GLN A 283 -1.35 3.96 -5.34
CA GLN A 283 -1.45 4.58 -4.01
C GLN A 283 -0.26 4.18 -3.13
N PRO A 284 0.11 5.01 -2.16
CA PRO A 284 0.99 4.60 -1.09
C PRO A 284 0.27 3.68 -0.10
N MET A 285 1.03 2.85 0.60
CA MET A 285 0.67 2.38 1.92
C MET A 285 1.23 3.36 2.95
N HIS A 286 0.45 3.67 3.97
CA HIS A 286 0.82 4.66 4.98
C HIS A 286 1.07 4.04 6.34
N TYR A 287 2.19 4.40 6.97
CA TYR A 287 2.35 4.28 8.41
C TYR A 287 1.54 5.36 9.12
N VAL A 288 0.76 4.94 10.10
CA VAL A 288 0.00 5.83 11.01
C VAL A 288 0.21 5.40 12.45
N ILE A 289 0.12 6.35 13.38
CA ILE A 289 0.15 6.11 14.83
C ILE A 289 -1.25 6.34 15.38
N PRO A 290 -1.88 5.35 16.02
CA PRO A 290 -3.15 5.53 16.70
C PRO A 290 -3.11 6.63 17.77
N ALA A 291 -4.23 7.32 17.98
CA ALA A 291 -4.30 8.48 18.86
C ALA A 291 -3.88 8.18 20.31
N LYS A 292 -4.15 6.96 20.79
CA LYS A 292 -3.81 6.50 22.13
C LYS A 292 -2.90 5.26 22.10
N ALA A 293 -1.97 5.19 21.13
CA ALA A 293 -0.94 4.14 21.09
C ALA A 293 -0.24 4.01 22.44
N GLU A 294 0.05 2.78 22.88
CA GLU A 294 0.69 2.55 24.18
C GLU A 294 2.13 3.05 24.20
N HIS A 295 2.85 2.88 23.07
CA HIS A 295 4.27 3.22 22.93
C HIS A 295 4.51 4.26 21.81
N PRO A 296 3.91 5.48 21.87
CA PRO A 296 3.94 6.42 20.73
C PRO A 296 5.36 6.87 20.36
N LYS A 297 6.28 6.96 21.32
CA LYS A 297 7.68 7.33 21.04
C LYS A 297 8.49 6.21 20.39
N LEU A 298 8.18 4.95 20.72
CA LEU A 298 8.74 3.79 20.01
C LEU A 298 8.18 3.71 18.59
N ALA A 299 6.88 3.96 18.40
CA ALA A 299 6.24 4.04 17.10
C ALA A 299 6.89 5.12 16.20
N GLU A 300 7.16 6.32 16.74
CA GLU A 300 7.87 7.39 16.02
C GLU A 300 9.27 6.93 15.58
N LYS A 301 10.05 6.29 16.48
CA LYS A 301 11.38 5.75 16.16
C LYS A 301 11.30 4.65 15.09
N PHE A 302 10.33 3.75 15.19
CA PHE A 302 10.11 2.68 14.21
C PHE A 302 9.81 3.24 12.83
N ILE A 303 8.92 4.22 12.73
CA ILE A 303 8.59 4.85 11.46
C ILE A 303 9.76 5.66 10.92
N ALA A 304 10.51 6.35 11.78
CA ALA A 304 11.71 7.07 11.38
C ALA A 304 12.78 6.13 10.79
N LEU A 305 13.00 4.96 11.39
CA LEU A 305 13.87 3.92 10.83
C LEU A 305 13.33 3.41 9.49
N ALA A 306 12.05 3.02 9.45
CA ALA A 306 11.39 2.45 8.27
C ALA A 306 11.40 3.40 7.06
N THR A 307 11.38 4.71 7.32
CA THR A 307 11.38 5.76 6.29
C THR A 307 12.72 6.46 6.14
N SER A 308 13.79 5.91 6.72
CA SER A 308 15.16 6.41 6.45
C SER A 308 15.58 6.07 5.02
N PRO A 309 16.38 6.94 4.34
CA PRO A 309 16.84 6.64 2.98
C PRO A 309 17.57 5.31 2.86
N GLU A 310 18.32 4.90 3.89
CA GLU A 310 19.06 3.64 3.93
C GLU A 310 18.12 2.43 3.94
N VAL A 311 17.09 2.44 4.81
CA VAL A 311 16.12 1.35 4.91
C VAL A 311 15.21 1.30 3.68
N GLN A 312 14.81 2.45 3.14
CA GLN A 312 14.06 2.52 1.89
C GLN A 312 14.88 1.94 0.72
N ALA A 313 16.16 2.25 0.63
CA ALA A 313 17.03 1.71 -0.42
C ALA A 313 17.23 0.20 -0.27
N ASN A 314 17.64 -0.27 0.89
CA ASN A 314 18.00 -1.69 1.09
C ASN A 314 16.78 -2.60 1.30
N GLY A 315 15.74 -2.11 1.96
CA GLY A 315 14.49 -2.84 2.22
C GLY A 315 13.49 -2.69 1.07
N ILE A 316 12.96 -1.49 0.88
CA ILE A 316 11.88 -1.25 -0.08
C ILE A 316 12.32 -1.49 -1.51
N VAL A 317 13.44 -0.90 -1.94
CA VAL A 317 13.90 -1.02 -3.33
C VAL A 317 14.65 -2.33 -3.57
N LYS A 318 15.78 -2.54 -2.90
CA LYS A 318 16.71 -3.64 -3.24
C LYS A 318 16.14 -5.01 -2.91
N LYS A 319 15.49 -5.15 -1.74
CA LYS A 319 15.00 -6.46 -1.27
C LYS A 319 13.61 -6.79 -1.80
N PHE A 320 12.70 -5.79 -1.85
CA PHE A 320 11.30 -6.03 -2.20
C PHE A 320 10.90 -5.53 -3.59
N ASN A 321 11.77 -4.75 -4.27
CA ASN A 321 11.52 -4.17 -5.60
C ASN A 321 10.26 -3.27 -5.65
N TRP A 322 10.03 -2.50 -4.58
CA TRP A 322 8.94 -1.54 -4.49
C TRP A 322 9.43 -0.12 -4.73
N TYR A 323 8.55 0.76 -5.19
CA TYR A 323 8.87 2.18 -5.30
C TYR A 323 9.01 2.81 -3.92
N PRO A 324 10.02 3.66 -3.69
CA PRO A 324 10.23 4.27 -2.38
C PRO A 324 9.04 5.15 -1.96
N GLY A 325 8.77 5.19 -0.65
CA GLY A 325 7.73 6.04 -0.07
C GLY A 325 8.15 7.49 0.14
N ILE A 326 9.46 7.74 0.23
CA ILE A 326 10.05 9.07 0.44
C ILE A 326 10.68 9.61 -0.84
N ASP A 327 11.31 10.78 -0.75
CA ASP A 327 12.03 11.42 -1.87
C ASP A 327 12.96 10.42 -2.58
N ALA A 328 12.59 10.10 -3.81
CA ALA A 328 13.26 9.11 -4.64
C ALA A 328 14.73 9.44 -4.86
N THR A 329 15.11 10.73 -4.95
CA THR A 329 16.51 11.15 -5.14
C THR A 329 17.40 10.81 -3.94
N LYS A 330 16.83 10.79 -2.73
CA LYS A 330 17.55 10.41 -1.51
C LYS A 330 17.76 8.90 -1.41
N VAL A 331 16.84 8.13 -1.98
CA VAL A 331 16.90 6.66 -2.02
C VAL A 331 17.82 6.20 -3.14
N GLU A 332 17.69 6.76 -4.35
CA GLU A 332 18.56 6.49 -5.50
C GLU A 332 20.04 6.70 -5.16
N ALA A 333 20.36 7.79 -4.44
CA ALA A 333 21.71 8.09 -4.01
C ALA A 333 22.36 7.02 -3.09
N LYS A 334 21.57 6.07 -2.58
CA LYS A 334 22.02 4.95 -1.73
C LYS A 334 22.15 3.62 -2.48
N LEU A 335 21.85 3.60 -3.78
CA LEU A 335 21.81 2.40 -4.61
C LEU A 335 22.80 2.50 -5.76
N ASP A 336 23.23 1.36 -6.25
CA ASP A 336 23.89 1.30 -7.55
C ASP A 336 22.87 1.51 -8.68
N PRO A 337 23.29 2.09 -9.82
CA PRO A 337 22.38 2.40 -10.92
C PRO A 337 21.63 1.18 -11.47
N ALA A 338 22.22 -0.02 -11.44
CA ALA A 338 21.57 -1.23 -11.96
C ALA A 338 20.39 -1.63 -11.07
N THR A 339 20.55 -1.58 -9.76
CA THR A 339 19.47 -1.84 -8.79
C THR A 339 18.33 -0.83 -8.94
N TRP A 340 18.65 0.47 -9.05
CA TRP A 340 17.64 1.51 -9.25
C TRP A 340 16.87 1.32 -10.56
N ASN A 341 17.59 1.12 -11.68
CA ASN A 341 17.00 0.94 -13.00
C ASN A 341 16.12 -0.28 -13.12
N LYS A 342 16.34 -1.30 -12.28
CA LYS A 342 15.53 -2.52 -12.26
C LYS A 342 14.05 -2.22 -11.94
N LEU A 343 13.75 -1.23 -11.08
CA LEU A 343 12.39 -0.79 -10.79
C LEU A 343 11.64 -0.29 -12.04
N PHE A 344 12.38 0.19 -13.03
CA PHE A 344 11.84 0.84 -14.24
C PHE A 344 12.11 0.02 -15.51
N THR A 345 12.27 -1.30 -15.36
CA THR A 345 12.54 -2.19 -16.49
C THR A 345 11.42 -2.15 -17.53
N ASP A 346 10.18 -2.31 -17.07
CA ASP A 346 9.00 -2.34 -17.95
C ASP A 346 8.33 -0.97 -18.06
N ILE A 347 8.11 -0.29 -16.92
CA ILE A 347 7.46 1.03 -16.85
C ILE A 347 8.54 2.09 -16.60
N LYS A 348 8.81 2.92 -17.61
CA LYS A 348 9.81 3.97 -17.48
C LYS A 348 9.32 5.12 -16.59
N PRO A 349 10.22 5.88 -15.92
CA PRO A 349 9.82 7.00 -15.07
C PRO A 349 8.90 8.02 -15.77
N LYS A 350 9.14 8.28 -17.07
CA LYS A 350 8.29 9.16 -17.86
C LYS A 350 6.87 8.60 -18.06
N GLU A 351 6.75 7.31 -18.31
CA GLU A 351 5.45 6.64 -18.46
C GLU A 351 4.70 6.61 -17.14
N LEU A 352 5.42 6.32 -16.02
CA LEU A 352 4.86 6.36 -14.68
C LEU A 352 4.35 7.78 -14.33
N ALA A 353 5.10 8.82 -14.64
CA ALA A 353 4.69 10.20 -14.42
C ALA A 353 3.47 10.61 -15.28
N GLN A 354 3.33 10.05 -16.47
CA GLN A 354 2.24 10.36 -17.39
C GLN A 354 0.96 9.59 -17.10
N TYR A 355 1.07 8.30 -16.82
CA TYR A 355 -0.04 7.35 -16.73
C TYR A 355 -0.28 6.77 -15.33
N GLY A 356 0.64 6.96 -14.38
CA GLY A 356 0.38 6.69 -12.97
C GLY A 356 -0.53 7.79 -12.42
N LYS A 357 -1.70 7.39 -11.88
CA LYS A 357 -2.72 8.31 -11.37
C LYS A 357 -3.01 8.03 -9.90
N PRO A 358 -3.40 9.02 -9.09
CA PRO A 358 -3.99 8.75 -7.79
C PRO A 358 -5.36 8.09 -7.96
N PHE A 359 -5.94 7.59 -6.88
CA PHE A 359 -7.36 7.28 -6.85
C PHE A 359 -8.20 8.57 -6.81
N PRO A 360 -9.48 8.53 -7.23
CA PRO A 360 -10.38 9.69 -7.17
C PRO A 360 -10.58 10.19 -5.74
N ILE A 361 -11.06 11.42 -5.60
CA ILE A 361 -11.53 11.87 -4.29
C ILE A 361 -12.64 10.93 -3.78
N LYS A 362 -12.73 10.77 -2.46
CA LYS A 362 -13.59 9.77 -1.80
C LYS A 362 -15.04 9.72 -2.32
N PRO A 363 -15.76 10.84 -2.53
CA PRO A 363 -17.13 10.77 -3.04
C PRO A 363 -17.25 10.14 -4.43
N TYR A 364 -16.27 10.36 -5.31
CA TYR A 364 -16.23 9.70 -6.62
C TYR A 364 -15.78 8.25 -6.48
N PHE A 365 -14.77 7.98 -5.64
CA PHE A 365 -14.29 6.62 -5.40
C PHE A 365 -15.42 5.72 -4.90
N ASP A 366 -16.09 6.11 -3.81
CA ASP A 366 -17.20 5.33 -3.23
C ASP A 366 -18.36 5.19 -4.23
N GLY A 367 -18.70 6.26 -4.95
CA GLY A 367 -19.74 6.26 -5.98
C GLY A 367 -19.45 5.31 -7.14
N ILE A 368 -18.19 5.20 -7.59
CA ILE A 368 -17.77 4.26 -8.63
C ILE A 368 -17.98 2.81 -8.17
N LEU A 369 -17.56 2.49 -6.94
CA LEU A 369 -17.69 1.14 -6.41
C LEU A 369 -19.16 0.75 -6.23
N GLU A 370 -19.98 1.66 -5.68
CA GLU A 370 -21.42 1.44 -5.52
C GLU A 370 -22.12 1.24 -6.88
N ALA A 371 -21.79 2.07 -7.86
CA ALA A 371 -22.36 1.97 -9.20
C ALA A 371 -21.92 0.68 -9.92
N TYR A 372 -20.66 0.26 -9.75
CA TYR A 372 -20.19 -1.04 -10.26
C TYR A 372 -20.96 -2.21 -9.66
N GLU A 373 -21.16 -2.25 -8.35
CA GLU A 373 -21.96 -3.32 -7.72
C GLU A 373 -23.37 -3.39 -8.26
N LYS A 374 -24.04 -2.25 -8.41
CA LYS A 374 -25.41 -2.18 -8.88
C LYS A 374 -25.59 -2.55 -10.35
N GLN A 375 -24.64 -2.17 -11.22
CA GLN A 375 -24.84 -2.22 -12.67
C GLN A 375 -23.98 -3.28 -13.39
N VAL A 376 -22.86 -3.68 -12.81
CA VAL A 376 -21.87 -4.56 -13.47
C VAL A 376 -21.79 -5.93 -12.79
N ALA A 377 -21.72 -5.97 -11.46
CA ALA A 377 -21.54 -7.22 -10.71
C ALA A 377 -22.81 -8.09 -10.61
N ASN A 378 -23.99 -7.50 -10.84
CA ASN A 378 -25.29 -8.18 -10.78
C ASN A 378 -25.77 -8.65 -12.15
#